data_b6997ffd1512983268348d0be96115c6
#
_entry.id   b6997ffd1512983268348d0be96115c6
#
_cell.length_a   1.000
_cell.length_b   1.000
_cell.length_c   1.000
_cell.angle_alpha   90.00
_cell.angle_beta   90.00
_cell.angle_gamma   90.00
#
_symmetry.space_group_name_H-M   'P 1'
#
loop_
_entity.id
_entity.type
_entity.pdbx_description
1 polymer ?
#
loop_
_entity_poly.entity_id
_entity_poly.type
_entity_poly.pdbx_seq_one_letter_code
_entity_poly.pdbx_strand_id
1 'polypeptide(L)'
;RIHSYSAQVSNNEAAYCLFEEPGKGVKWCDNKSTNPWVIFELADVYMVDRFVFRDSKTVEGNNNVHSYRIYVSKTGNDGDWEEVVNRNDAEAGNANVKDHRLAEPKEARFVKFSMELPTGENAVRIYGFDIYGKLKERTDRGNLVSVGKTFLKSSGAKSFYTNARHIFDGLNENTEYHWDFDRSAADKHYCILDLEDEYDVNAFKVYDANQIEGYNIYVATETPDLNKINNSADENSVWTLVSSGDLNKTNKSVTVDRVKARYVKIEIPSGNIDGESATVTEFEVYMDGTSTGLTGTEREVILLYPNPVKRGEPLNVAAQGRLKIYTIDGLNVCDVVVDGEASVSTQNFIPGIYLAVVSGSAGDKSFKLI
;
A
#
# COMPACT_ATOMS: atom_id res chain seq x y z
N ARG A 1 -1.25 -6.56 4.49
CA ARG A 1 -1.09 -8.01 4.63
C ARG A 1 -1.14 -8.49 6.07
N ILE A 2 -1.32 -9.78 6.29
CA ILE A 2 -1.01 -10.39 7.57
C ILE A 2 0.51 -10.49 7.69
N HIS A 3 1.07 -9.93 8.75
CA HIS A 3 2.50 -10.01 9.04
C HIS A 3 2.80 -11.31 9.81
N SER A 4 2.01 -11.57 10.85
CA SER A 4 2.14 -12.77 11.68
C SER A 4 0.89 -12.97 12.55
N TYR A 5 0.72 -14.15 13.09
CA TYR A 5 -0.41 -14.52 13.94
C TYR A 5 -0.04 -15.64 14.91
N SER A 6 -0.80 -15.79 15.97
CA SER A 6 -0.55 -16.79 17.02
C SER A 6 -0.74 -18.22 16.52
N ALA A 7 -1.91 -18.53 15.98
CA ALA A 7 -2.23 -19.82 15.37
C ALA A 7 -3.50 -19.75 14.52
N GLN A 8 -3.82 -20.82 13.84
CA GLN A 8 -5.07 -21.03 13.13
C GLN A 8 -5.48 -22.50 13.14
N VAL A 9 -6.79 -22.74 13.04
CA VAL A 9 -7.33 -24.11 13.01
C VAL A 9 -6.97 -24.82 11.72
N SER A 10 -7.16 -24.15 10.60
CA SER A 10 -6.92 -24.67 9.26
C SER A 10 -6.74 -23.53 8.25
N ASN A 11 -6.36 -23.86 7.03
CA ASN A 11 -6.27 -22.88 5.93
C ASN A 11 -7.64 -22.30 5.53
N ASN A 12 -8.75 -22.96 5.83
CA ASN A 12 -10.08 -22.42 5.62
C ASN A 12 -10.56 -21.48 6.72
N GLU A 13 -9.84 -21.38 7.83
CA GLU A 13 -10.11 -20.51 8.97
C GLU A 13 -8.85 -19.77 9.39
N ALA A 14 -8.12 -19.26 8.40
CA ALA A 14 -6.83 -18.63 8.55
C ALA A 14 -6.91 -17.12 8.82
N ALA A 15 -5.81 -16.53 9.29
CA ALA A 15 -5.76 -15.10 9.62
C ALA A 15 -6.09 -14.19 8.43
N TYR A 16 -5.74 -14.56 7.20
CA TYR A 16 -6.08 -13.74 6.02
C TYR A 16 -7.59 -13.71 5.71
N CYS A 17 -8.41 -14.62 6.29
CA CYS A 17 -9.87 -14.53 6.21
C CYS A 17 -10.42 -13.24 6.82
N LEU A 18 -9.61 -12.52 7.60
CA LEU A 18 -9.96 -11.22 8.16
C LEU A 18 -10.15 -10.12 7.11
N PHE A 19 -9.67 -10.32 5.88
CA PHE A 19 -9.87 -9.40 4.76
C PHE A 19 -11.13 -9.70 3.92
N GLU A 20 -11.84 -10.81 4.21
CA GLU A 20 -13.03 -11.18 3.47
C GLU A 20 -14.29 -10.46 3.98
N GLU A 21 -15.34 -10.44 3.16
CA GLU A 21 -16.61 -9.89 3.56
C GLU A 21 -17.24 -10.71 4.70
N PRO A 22 -17.59 -10.10 5.82
CA PRO A 22 -18.27 -10.76 6.92
C PRO A 22 -19.59 -11.42 6.47
N GLY A 23 -19.86 -12.60 7.01
CA GLY A 23 -21.13 -13.33 6.75
C GLY A 23 -21.06 -14.37 5.64
N LYS A 24 -19.93 -14.54 4.95
CA LYS A 24 -19.72 -15.61 3.97
C LYS A 24 -19.24 -16.94 4.56
N GLY A 25 -19.31 -17.12 5.88
CA GLY A 25 -18.81 -18.31 6.58
C GLY A 25 -17.28 -18.37 6.70
N VAL A 26 -16.60 -17.33 6.25
CA VAL A 26 -15.15 -17.22 6.27
C VAL A 26 -14.73 -16.47 7.51
N LYS A 27 -13.77 -17.00 8.25
CA LYS A 27 -13.30 -16.42 9.52
C LYS A 27 -11.88 -16.85 9.83
N TRP A 28 -11.20 -16.07 10.64
CA TRP A 28 -10.04 -16.56 11.37
C TRP A 28 -10.48 -17.25 12.67
N CYS A 29 -9.98 -18.45 12.90
CA CYS A 29 -10.22 -19.22 14.10
C CYS A 29 -8.90 -19.68 14.72
N ASP A 30 -8.63 -19.29 15.96
CA ASP A 30 -7.51 -19.81 16.76
C ASP A 30 -8.07 -20.58 17.96
N ASN A 31 -7.78 -21.89 18.02
CA ASN A 31 -8.12 -22.79 19.09
C ASN A 31 -6.90 -23.39 19.81
N LYS A 32 -5.72 -22.83 19.56
CA LYS A 32 -4.45 -23.36 20.06
C LYS A 32 -3.78 -22.42 21.07
N SER A 33 -4.12 -21.13 21.02
CA SER A 33 -3.47 -20.09 21.81
C SER A 33 -4.36 -19.67 22.98
N THR A 34 -3.78 -19.45 24.16
CA THR A 34 -4.49 -18.88 25.32
C THR A 34 -4.74 -17.38 25.14
N ASN A 35 -3.84 -16.70 24.45
CA ASN A 35 -3.94 -15.28 24.09
C ASN A 35 -3.76 -15.13 22.59
N PRO A 36 -4.81 -15.36 21.78
CA PRO A 36 -4.75 -15.23 20.34
C PRO A 36 -4.40 -13.80 19.90
N TRP A 37 -3.60 -13.68 18.85
CA TRP A 37 -3.23 -12.39 18.29
C TRP A 37 -2.95 -12.49 16.78
N VAL A 38 -3.13 -11.37 16.12
CA VAL A 38 -2.74 -11.16 14.72
C VAL A 38 -2.07 -9.80 14.57
N ILE A 39 -1.05 -9.72 13.74
CA ILE A 39 -0.38 -8.48 13.34
C ILE A 39 -0.63 -8.24 11.86
N PHE A 40 -1.17 -7.08 11.56
CA PHE A 40 -1.31 -6.55 10.21
C PHE A 40 -0.12 -5.65 9.89
N GLU A 41 0.46 -5.79 8.71
CA GLU A 41 1.39 -4.84 8.15
C GLU A 41 0.67 -4.03 7.07
N LEU A 42 0.63 -2.72 7.26
CA LEU A 42 0.11 -1.78 6.28
C LEU A 42 1.17 -1.55 5.20
N ALA A 43 0.72 -1.19 4.00
CA ALA A 43 1.63 -0.92 2.88
C ALA A 43 2.65 0.18 3.21
N ASP A 44 2.17 1.23 3.85
CA ASP A 44 2.90 2.46 4.16
C ASP A 44 2.64 2.89 5.60
N VAL A 45 3.17 4.04 6.00
CA VAL A 45 2.84 4.65 7.28
C VAL A 45 1.56 5.46 7.14
N TYR A 46 0.56 5.14 7.95
CA TYR A 46 -0.74 5.80 7.98
C TYR A 46 -0.97 6.51 9.31
N MET A 47 -1.78 7.57 9.28
CA MET A 47 -2.46 8.12 10.45
C MET A 47 -3.74 7.33 10.66
N VAL A 48 -3.68 6.29 11.46
CA VAL A 48 -4.82 5.40 11.74
C VAL A 48 -5.71 6.00 12.81
N ASP A 49 -7.02 6.03 12.58
CA ASP A 49 -8.00 6.66 13.46
C ASP A 49 -9.20 5.80 13.83
N ARG A 50 -9.37 4.61 13.19
CA ARG A 50 -10.54 3.77 13.45
C ARG A 50 -10.26 2.30 13.16
N PHE A 51 -10.82 1.42 14.01
CA PHE A 51 -10.79 -0.03 13.85
C PHE A 51 -12.22 -0.58 13.93
N VAL A 52 -12.55 -1.50 13.03
CA VAL A 52 -13.85 -2.16 13.02
C VAL A 52 -13.66 -3.65 12.89
N PHE A 53 -14.26 -4.44 13.79
CA PHE A 53 -14.23 -5.89 13.63
C PHE A 53 -15.54 -6.56 14.01
N ARG A 54 -15.70 -7.80 13.55
CA ARG A 54 -16.84 -8.66 13.81
C ARG A 54 -16.36 -10.00 14.35
N ASP A 55 -16.88 -10.40 15.49
CA ASP A 55 -16.65 -11.71 16.08
C ASP A 55 -17.83 -12.66 15.82
N SER A 56 -17.77 -13.88 16.32
CA SER A 56 -18.85 -14.87 16.14
C SER A 56 -20.16 -14.44 16.78
N LYS A 57 -20.13 -13.64 17.86
CA LYS A 57 -21.37 -13.10 18.45
C LYS A 57 -22.10 -12.15 17.49
N THR A 58 -21.35 -11.37 16.75
CA THR A 58 -21.90 -10.45 15.73
C THR A 58 -22.53 -11.21 14.56
N VAL A 59 -21.92 -12.32 14.12
CA VAL A 59 -22.31 -13.07 12.91
C VAL A 59 -23.19 -14.26 13.24
N GLU A 60 -22.82 -15.08 14.23
CA GLU A 60 -23.46 -16.35 14.58
C GLU A 60 -24.30 -16.30 15.87
N GLY A 61 -24.14 -15.25 16.66
CA GLY A 61 -24.86 -15.06 17.92
C GLY A 61 -24.26 -15.76 19.14
N ASN A 62 -23.13 -16.43 18.99
CA ASN A 62 -22.45 -17.17 20.06
C ASN A 62 -20.93 -16.92 20.06
N ASN A 63 -20.21 -17.42 21.07
CA ASN A 63 -18.74 -17.47 21.14
C ASN A 63 -18.09 -16.14 20.74
N ASN A 64 -18.22 -15.13 21.56
CA ASN A 64 -17.71 -13.79 21.31
C ASN A 64 -16.41 -13.51 22.06
N VAL A 65 -15.68 -12.52 21.60
CA VAL A 65 -14.50 -11.99 22.27
C VAL A 65 -14.91 -11.08 23.42
N HIS A 66 -14.44 -11.37 24.63
CA HIS A 66 -14.79 -10.61 25.85
C HIS A 66 -13.72 -9.57 26.21
N SER A 67 -12.46 -9.90 25.99
CA SER A 67 -11.33 -9.05 26.33
C SER A 67 -10.39 -8.97 25.15
N TYR A 68 -10.05 -7.74 24.74
CA TYR A 68 -9.15 -7.51 23.62
C TYR A 68 -8.44 -6.17 23.70
N ARG A 69 -7.31 -6.10 23.00
CA ARG A 69 -6.49 -4.90 22.87
C ARG A 69 -6.08 -4.69 21.44
N ILE A 70 -5.97 -3.43 21.04
CA ILE A 70 -5.40 -3.05 19.76
C ILE A 70 -4.18 -2.18 20.04
N TYR A 71 -3.09 -2.50 19.36
CA TYR A 71 -1.84 -1.77 19.44
C TYR A 71 -1.45 -1.30 18.05
N VAL A 72 -0.74 -0.18 18.00
CA VAL A 72 -0.14 0.35 16.78
C VAL A 72 1.37 0.49 16.94
N SER A 73 2.10 0.37 15.83
CA SER A 73 3.55 0.56 15.80
C SER A 73 3.99 1.06 14.42
N LYS A 74 5.07 1.83 14.38
CA LYS A 74 5.73 2.22 13.11
C LYS A 74 6.71 1.16 12.62
N THR A 75 7.30 0.39 13.49
CA THR A 75 8.40 -0.54 13.18
C THR A 75 8.00 -2.00 13.29
N GLY A 76 7.00 -2.32 14.11
CA GLY A 76 6.62 -3.69 14.46
C GLY A 76 7.55 -4.35 15.49
N ASN A 77 8.60 -3.68 15.95
CA ASN A 77 9.57 -4.22 16.90
C ASN A 77 9.02 -4.27 18.33
N ASP A 78 9.56 -5.18 19.13
CA ASP A 78 9.26 -5.24 20.55
C ASP A 78 9.63 -3.91 21.24
N GLY A 79 8.71 -3.39 22.04
CA GLY A 79 8.88 -2.11 22.74
C GLY A 79 8.33 -0.88 22.02
N ASP A 80 8.00 -0.98 20.72
CA ASP A 80 7.46 0.13 19.92
C ASP A 80 5.93 0.10 19.78
N TRP A 81 5.26 -0.76 20.54
CA TRP A 81 3.83 -0.93 20.50
C TRP A 81 3.11 0.03 21.46
N GLU A 82 2.24 0.88 20.93
CA GLU A 82 1.34 1.74 21.70
C GLU A 82 -0.04 1.11 21.76
N GLU A 83 -0.57 0.86 22.99
CA GLU A 83 -1.93 0.40 23.19
C GLU A 83 -2.91 1.56 22.91
N VAL A 84 -3.82 1.37 21.97
CA VAL A 84 -4.79 2.39 21.53
C VAL A 84 -6.24 2.00 21.83
N VAL A 85 -6.51 0.72 22.02
CA VAL A 85 -7.80 0.18 22.47
C VAL A 85 -7.55 -0.89 23.53
N ASN A 86 -8.26 -0.78 24.64
CA ASN A 86 -8.29 -1.80 25.70
C ASN A 86 -9.75 -2.02 26.13
N ARG A 87 -10.25 -3.23 25.95
CA ARG A 87 -11.59 -3.63 26.35
C ARG A 87 -11.53 -4.91 27.18
N ASN A 88 -12.12 -4.83 28.34
CA ASN A 88 -12.23 -5.96 29.28
C ASN A 88 -13.54 -5.82 30.05
N ASP A 89 -14.66 -5.81 29.34
CA ASP A 89 -15.98 -5.54 29.93
C ASP A 89 -17.11 -6.27 29.20
N ALA A 90 -18.34 -6.10 29.71
CA ALA A 90 -19.55 -6.66 29.12
C ALA A 90 -19.84 -6.13 27.71
N GLU A 91 -19.35 -4.96 27.33
CA GLU A 91 -19.53 -4.41 25.97
C GLU A 91 -18.77 -5.23 24.95
N ALA A 92 -17.61 -5.76 25.30
CA ALA A 92 -16.86 -6.66 24.44
C ALA A 92 -17.73 -7.85 24.01
N GLY A 93 -18.63 -8.28 24.90
CA GLY A 93 -19.53 -9.41 24.69
C GLY A 93 -20.82 -9.12 23.92
N ASN A 94 -21.12 -7.89 23.49
CA ASN A 94 -22.35 -7.60 22.79
C ASN A 94 -22.34 -8.08 21.32
N ALA A 95 -23.53 -8.19 20.70
CA ALA A 95 -23.68 -8.66 19.34
C ALA A 95 -23.43 -7.57 18.26
N ASN A 96 -23.13 -6.32 18.67
CA ASN A 96 -22.88 -5.25 17.74
C ASN A 96 -21.49 -5.36 17.11
N VAL A 97 -21.34 -4.81 15.93
CA VAL A 97 -20.01 -4.58 15.34
C VAL A 97 -19.18 -3.74 16.30
N LYS A 98 -17.95 -4.17 16.55
CA LYS A 98 -17.02 -3.44 17.40
C LYS A 98 -16.37 -2.35 16.55
N ASP A 99 -16.73 -1.10 16.84
CA ASP A 99 -16.28 0.10 16.11
C ASP A 99 -15.57 1.05 17.08
N HIS A 100 -14.27 1.21 16.91
CA HIS A 100 -13.42 2.01 17.77
C HIS A 100 -12.81 3.17 16.99
N ARG A 101 -13.25 4.38 17.32
CA ARG A 101 -12.64 5.62 16.85
C ARG A 101 -11.67 6.14 17.90
N LEU A 102 -10.46 6.46 17.46
CA LEU A 102 -9.46 7.10 18.32
C LEU A 102 -9.78 8.60 18.45
N ALA A 103 -9.53 9.14 19.63
CA ALA A 103 -9.65 10.59 19.85
C ALA A 103 -8.63 11.38 19.00
N GLU A 104 -7.43 10.81 18.85
CA GLU A 104 -6.36 11.35 18.02
C GLU A 104 -5.82 10.25 17.11
N PRO A 105 -5.63 10.52 15.80
CA PRO A 105 -5.02 9.56 14.90
C PRO A 105 -3.59 9.19 15.32
N LYS A 106 -3.20 7.93 15.11
CA LYS A 106 -1.89 7.40 15.47
C LYS A 106 -1.11 6.97 14.24
N GLU A 107 0.20 7.23 14.26
CA GLU A 107 1.08 6.75 13.21
C GLU A 107 1.26 5.24 13.32
N ALA A 108 0.94 4.53 12.26
CA ALA A 108 1.08 3.08 12.22
C ALA A 108 1.53 2.58 10.84
N ARG A 109 2.45 1.64 10.83
CA ARG A 109 2.70 0.70 9.75
C ARG A 109 2.28 -0.70 10.15
N PHE A 110 2.24 -0.97 11.45
CA PHE A 110 1.80 -2.25 12.00
C PHE A 110 0.66 -2.03 12.97
N VAL A 111 -0.32 -2.94 12.93
CA VAL A 111 -1.44 -2.98 13.86
C VAL A 111 -1.51 -4.39 14.44
N LYS A 112 -1.50 -4.50 15.77
CA LYS A 112 -1.66 -5.79 16.48
C LYS A 112 -3.02 -5.83 17.15
N PHE A 113 -3.78 -6.86 16.87
CA PHE A 113 -5.01 -7.20 17.56
C PHE A 113 -4.78 -8.42 18.44
N SER A 114 -4.96 -8.28 19.73
CA SER A 114 -4.73 -9.32 20.74
C SER A 114 -6.00 -9.54 21.55
N MET A 115 -6.30 -10.81 21.87
CA MET A 115 -7.53 -11.21 22.53
C MET A 115 -7.24 -12.21 23.66
N GLU A 116 -8.20 -12.33 24.57
CA GLU A 116 -8.26 -13.41 25.54
C GLU A 116 -9.39 -14.37 25.14
N LEU A 117 -9.21 -15.66 25.39
CA LEU A 117 -10.28 -16.64 25.16
C LEU A 117 -11.48 -16.32 26.07
N PRO A 118 -12.70 -16.32 25.52
CA PRO A 118 -13.91 -16.22 26.34
C PRO A 118 -13.97 -17.37 27.37
N THR A 119 -14.47 -17.10 28.56
CA THR A 119 -14.62 -18.10 29.60
C THR A 119 -15.52 -19.25 29.13
N GLY A 120 -15.00 -20.47 29.22
CA GLY A 120 -15.70 -21.68 28.78
C GLY A 120 -15.57 -21.99 27.27
N GLU A 121 -14.88 -21.13 26.51
CA GLU A 121 -14.62 -21.33 25.10
C GLU A 121 -13.20 -21.88 24.86
N ASN A 122 -13.03 -22.57 23.75
CA ASN A 122 -11.76 -23.14 23.34
C ASN A 122 -11.17 -22.48 22.09
N ALA A 123 -11.82 -21.45 21.58
CA ALA A 123 -11.39 -20.74 20.38
C ALA A 123 -11.94 -19.31 20.33
N VAL A 124 -11.20 -18.42 19.67
CA VAL A 124 -11.72 -17.15 19.15
C VAL A 124 -12.10 -17.32 17.69
N ARG A 125 -13.09 -16.55 17.23
CA ARG A 125 -13.55 -16.53 15.83
C ARG A 125 -13.81 -15.11 15.42
N ILE A 126 -13.04 -14.62 14.44
CA ILE A 126 -13.13 -13.24 13.92
C ILE A 126 -13.46 -13.31 12.43
N TYR A 127 -14.50 -12.56 12.01
CA TYR A 127 -15.09 -12.58 10.67
C TYR A 127 -14.67 -11.41 9.78
N GLY A 128 -13.88 -10.51 10.29
CA GLY A 128 -13.34 -9.38 9.56
C GLY A 128 -12.72 -8.37 10.51
N PHE A 129 -11.68 -7.70 10.04
CA PHE A 129 -10.99 -6.65 10.78
C PHE A 129 -10.57 -5.55 9.81
N ASP A 130 -11.20 -4.38 9.93
CA ASP A 130 -10.96 -3.23 9.09
C ASP A 130 -10.15 -2.18 9.85
N ILE A 131 -9.18 -1.59 9.17
CA ILE A 131 -8.31 -0.52 9.66
C ILE A 131 -8.52 0.70 8.78
N TYR A 132 -8.87 1.83 9.38
CA TYR A 132 -9.11 3.09 8.68
C TYR A 132 -8.09 4.14 9.09
N GLY A 133 -7.66 4.93 8.11
CA GLY A 133 -6.71 6.01 8.32
C GLY A 133 -6.38 6.75 7.02
N LYS A 134 -5.47 7.71 7.11
CA LYS A 134 -4.97 8.47 5.96
C LYS A 134 -3.49 8.17 5.76
N LEU A 135 -3.07 8.02 4.52
CA LEU A 135 -1.66 7.90 4.18
C LEU A 135 -0.89 9.10 4.76
N LYS A 136 0.16 8.84 5.51
CA LYS A 136 1.08 9.84 6.03
C LYS A 136 2.37 9.89 5.23
N GLU A 137 3.01 8.75 5.07
CA GLU A 137 4.33 8.63 4.47
C GLU A 137 4.40 7.33 3.66
N ARG A 138 4.91 7.42 2.44
CA ARG A 138 5.16 6.23 1.61
C ARG A 138 6.45 5.56 2.05
N THR A 139 6.42 4.24 2.15
CA THR A 139 7.63 3.43 2.33
C THR A 139 8.44 3.49 1.04
N ASP A 140 9.71 3.83 1.16
CA ASP A 140 10.61 3.79 -0.01
C ASP A 140 10.79 2.35 -0.50
N ARG A 141 10.30 2.09 -1.70
CA ARG A 141 10.45 0.83 -2.45
C ARG A 141 11.05 1.09 -3.83
N GLY A 142 11.79 2.19 -3.97
CA GLY A 142 12.29 2.64 -5.26
C GLY A 142 11.13 2.92 -6.22
N ASN A 143 11.22 2.36 -7.43
CA ASN A 143 10.22 2.59 -8.48
C ASN A 143 9.00 1.66 -8.41
N LEU A 144 8.94 0.73 -7.46
CA LEU A 144 7.82 -0.21 -7.30
C LEU A 144 6.60 0.50 -6.70
N VAL A 145 5.48 0.52 -7.43
CA VAL A 145 4.27 1.27 -7.06
C VAL A 145 3.04 0.41 -6.75
N SER A 146 3.07 -0.90 -7.01
CA SER A 146 1.91 -1.78 -6.83
C SER A 146 1.69 -2.26 -5.40
N VAL A 147 2.72 -2.32 -4.56
CA VAL A 147 2.63 -2.95 -3.23
C VAL A 147 1.63 -2.25 -2.33
N GLY A 148 0.69 -3.03 -1.80
CA GLY A 148 -0.33 -2.59 -0.85
C GLY A 148 -1.39 -1.67 -1.45
N LYS A 149 -1.52 -1.67 -2.76
CA LYS A 149 -2.52 -0.90 -3.49
C LYS A 149 -3.89 -1.58 -3.49
N THR A 150 -4.90 -0.85 -3.91
CA THR A 150 -6.29 -1.30 -3.79
C THR A 150 -6.63 -2.34 -4.86
N PHE A 151 -6.86 -3.58 -4.43
CA PHE A 151 -7.44 -4.62 -5.27
C PHE A 151 -8.90 -4.27 -5.60
N LEU A 152 -9.26 -4.30 -6.89
CA LEU A 152 -10.61 -3.98 -7.33
C LEU A 152 -11.43 -5.22 -7.70
N LYS A 153 -10.90 -6.09 -8.58
CA LYS A 153 -11.63 -7.24 -9.09
C LYS A 153 -10.70 -8.28 -9.71
N SER A 154 -11.12 -9.53 -9.68
CA SER A 154 -10.49 -10.62 -10.45
C SER A 154 -11.53 -11.56 -11.07
N SER A 155 -11.10 -12.43 -11.96
CA SER A 155 -11.90 -13.51 -12.54
C SER A 155 -12.30 -14.59 -11.52
N GLY A 156 -11.71 -14.57 -10.33
CA GLY A 156 -11.88 -15.56 -9.27
C GLY A 156 -10.59 -16.28 -8.93
N ALA A 157 -10.69 -17.24 -8.04
CA ALA A 157 -9.60 -18.08 -7.57
C ALA A 157 -10.14 -19.47 -7.22
N LYS A 158 -9.27 -20.48 -7.14
CA LYS A 158 -9.64 -21.85 -6.68
C LYS A 158 -10.27 -21.85 -5.31
N SER A 159 -9.79 -20.98 -4.46
CA SER A 159 -10.31 -20.81 -3.11
C SER A 159 -10.17 -19.35 -2.69
N PHE A 160 -10.91 -18.97 -1.65
CA PHE A 160 -10.85 -17.60 -1.15
C PHE A 160 -9.47 -17.25 -0.55
N TYR A 161 -8.67 -18.21 -0.12
CA TYR A 161 -7.34 -17.98 0.43
C TYR A 161 -6.23 -17.92 -0.64
N THR A 162 -6.51 -18.35 -1.87
CA THR A 162 -5.63 -18.17 -3.03
C THR A 162 -6.12 -17.04 -3.93
N ASN A 163 -6.53 -15.92 -3.35
CA ASN A 163 -7.16 -14.80 -4.02
C ASN A 163 -6.13 -13.87 -4.68
N ALA A 164 -6.51 -13.27 -5.81
CA ALA A 164 -5.68 -12.35 -6.56
C ALA A 164 -5.23 -11.09 -5.78
N ARG A 165 -5.86 -10.75 -4.66
CA ARG A 165 -5.42 -9.64 -3.80
C ARG A 165 -4.02 -9.84 -3.20
N HIS A 166 -3.56 -11.10 -3.12
CA HIS A 166 -2.26 -11.43 -2.54
C HIS A 166 -1.08 -11.13 -3.47
N ILE A 167 -1.32 -10.92 -4.76
CA ILE A 167 -0.23 -10.68 -5.72
C ILE A 167 0.30 -9.23 -5.72
N PHE A 168 -0.05 -8.44 -4.73
CA PHE A 168 0.40 -7.05 -4.53
C PHE A 168 0.92 -6.81 -3.12
N ASP A 169 1.37 -7.85 -2.43
CA ASP A 169 1.80 -7.75 -1.03
C ASP A 169 3.32 -7.54 -0.88
N GLY A 170 4.06 -7.59 -1.97
CA GLY A 170 5.51 -7.43 -2.01
C GLY A 170 6.29 -8.69 -1.62
N LEU A 171 5.64 -9.87 -1.68
CA LEU A 171 6.22 -11.16 -1.30
C LEU A 171 6.24 -12.14 -2.48
N ASN A 172 7.19 -11.95 -3.37
CA ASN A 172 7.31 -12.73 -4.61
C ASN A 172 7.62 -14.24 -4.41
N GLU A 173 8.12 -14.62 -3.25
CA GLU A 173 8.45 -16.01 -2.92
C GLU A 173 7.43 -16.68 -1.99
N ASN A 174 6.33 -15.98 -1.66
CA ASN A 174 5.34 -16.48 -0.73
C ASN A 174 4.44 -17.53 -1.40
N THR A 175 4.61 -18.79 -1.03
CA THR A 175 3.78 -19.91 -1.50
C THR A 175 2.50 -20.10 -0.68
N GLU A 176 2.32 -19.38 0.42
CA GLU A 176 1.12 -19.45 1.27
C GLU A 176 0.04 -18.46 0.81
N TYR A 177 0.46 -17.28 0.34
CA TYR A 177 -0.42 -16.21 -0.15
C TYR A 177 -0.13 -15.94 -1.62
N HIS A 178 -1.00 -16.40 -2.52
CA HIS A 178 -0.85 -16.32 -3.96
C HIS A 178 -2.22 -16.32 -4.65
N TRP A 179 -2.26 -16.08 -5.93
CA TRP A 179 -3.45 -16.25 -6.76
C TRP A 179 -3.36 -17.56 -7.52
N ASP A 180 -4.29 -18.49 -7.20
CA ASP A 180 -4.37 -19.80 -7.84
C ASP A 180 -5.72 -19.95 -8.55
N PHE A 181 -5.72 -20.38 -9.81
CA PHE A 181 -6.92 -20.50 -10.63
C PHE A 181 -6.82 -21.68 -11.59
N ASP A 182 -7.99 -22.29 -11.85
CA ASP A 182 -8.12 -23.37 -12.82
C ASP A 182 -8.23 -22.82 -14.24
N ARG A 183 -7.46 -23.35 -15.18
CA ARG A 183 -7.47 -22.95 -16.59
C ARG A 183 -8.88 -22.90 -17.19
N SER A 184 -9.73 -23.87 -16.83
CA SER A 184 -11.11 -24.00 -17.37
C SER A 184 -12.13 -23.10 -16.68
N ALA A 185 -11.77 -22.39 -15.60
CA ALA A 185 -12.71 -21.57 -14.84
C ALA A 185 -13.09 -20.26 -15.54
N ALA A 186 -12.31 -19.83 -16.53
CA ALA A 186 -12.56 -18.63 -17.33
C ALA A 186 -11.85 -18.73 -18.68
N ASP A 187 -12.37 -18.06 -19.71
CA ASP A 187 -11.67 -17.89 -20.99
C ASP A 187 -10.45 -16.99 -20.81
N LYS A 188 -10.55 -16.05 -19.88
CA LYS A 188 -9.52 -15.09 -19.51
C LYS A 188 -9.51 -14.88 -18.01
N HIS A 189 -8.39 -15.18 -17.39
CA HIS A 189 -8.15 -14.86 -16.00
C HIS A 189 -7.61 -13.42 -15.92
N TYR A 190 -8.14 -12.61 -15.01
CA TYR A 190 -7.73 -11.22 -14.88
C TYR A 190 -7.68 -10.78 -13.42
N CYS A 191 -6.86 -9.80 -13.16
CA CYS A 191 -6.81 -9.06 -11.91
C CYS A 191 -6.64 -7.57 -12.18
N ILE A 192 -7.38 -6.73 -11.45
CA ILE A 192 -7.40 -5.27 -11.60
C ILE A 192 -6.99 -4.62 -10.28
N LEU A 193 -6.05 -3.70 -10.40
CA LEU A 193 -5.46 -2.92 -9.33
C LEU A 193 -5.73 -1.42 -9.56
N ASP A 194 -6.13 -0.68 -8.52
CA ASP A 194 -6.06 0.78 -8.47
C ASP A 194 -4.76 1.18 -7.76
N LEU A 195 -3.87 1.85 -8.46
CA LEU A 195 -2.64 2.42 -7.90
C LEU A 195 -2.91 3.61 -6.98
N GLU A 196 -4.21 4.02 -6.85
CA GLU A 196 -4.70 5.12 -6.00
C GLU A 196 -4.27 6.52 -6.46
N ASP A 197 -3.24 6.58 -7.27
CA ASP A 197 -2.70 7.79 -7.88
C ASP A 197 -2.27 7.51 -9.32
N GLU A 198 -2.09 8.55 -10.13
CA GLU A 198 -1.60 8.43 -11.49
C GLU A 198 -0.06 8.40 -11.50
N TYR A 199 0.52 7.36 -12.08
CA TYR A 199 1.96 7.17 -12.24
C TYR A 199 2.34 7.08 -13.72
N ASP A 200 3.54 7.53 -14.03
CA ASP A 200 4.20 7.22 -15.30
C ASP A 200 4.87 5.85 -15.15
N VAL A 201 4.24 4.81 -15.67
CA VAL A 201 4.74 3.44 -15.55
C VAL A 201 5.48 3.02 -16.82
N ASN A 202 6.50 2.17 -16.69
CA ASN A 202 7.27 1.67 -17.82
C ASN A 202 7.70 0.20 -17.69
N ALA A 203 7.45 -0.45 -16.57
CA ALA A 203 7.80 -1.86 -16.44
C ALA A 203 6.82 -2.61 -15.54
N PHE A 204 6.68 -3.90 -15.83
CA PHE A 204 5.85 -4.84 -15.11
C PHE A 204 6.63 -6.13 -14.90
N LYS A 205 6.37 -6.81 -13.78
CA LYS A 205 6.96 -8.10 -13.51
C LYS A 205 5.95 -9.04 -12.88
N VAL A 206 5.90 -10.25 -13.37
CA VAL A 206 5.02 -11.30 -12.87
C VAL A 206 5.87 -12.43 -12.33
N TYR A 207 5.54 -12.87 -11.15
CA TYR A 207 6.12 -14.07 -10.53
C TYR A 207 5.07 -15.17 -10.54
N ASP A 208 5.34 -16.24 -11.24
CA ASP A 208 4.45 -17.39 -11.35
C ASP A 208 5.24 -18.69 -11.20
N ALA A 209 4.53 -19.81 -11.11
CA ALA A 209 5.10 -21.13 -11.00
C ALA A 209 5.54 -21.71 -12.38
N ASN A 210 5.91 -20.87 -13.35
CA ASN A 210 6.28 -21.24 -14.73
C ASN A 210 5.17 -21.95 -15.54
N GLN A 211 3.91 -21.64 -15.20
CA GLN A 211 2.73 -22.22 -15.84
C GLN A 211 2.06 -21.27 -16.83
N ILE A 212 2.50 -20.00 -16.86
CA ILE A 212 1.95 -18.96 -17.73
C ILE A 212 2.92 -18.67 -18.85
N GLU A 213 2.46 -18.82 -20.09
CA GLU A 213 3.27 -18.63 -21.30
C GLU A 213 3.14 -17.22 -21.87
N GLY A 214 2.05 -16.52 -21.54
CA GLY A 214 1.85 -15.14 -21.96
C GLY A 214 0.70 -14.47 -21.22
N TYR A 215 0.77 -13.13 -21.12
CA TYR A 215 -0.28 -12.28 -20.57
C TYR A 215 -0.39 -10.96 -21.31
N ASN A 216 -1.58 -10.37 -21.22
CA ASN A 216 -1.85 -9.02 -21.67
C ASN A 216 -1.85 -8.08 -20.48
N ILE A 217 -1.19 -6.93 -20.61
CA ILE A 217 -1.17 -5.90 -19.59
C ILE A 217 -1.85 -4.66 -20.17
N TYR A 218 -2.83 -4.17 -19.43
CA TYR A 218 -3.59 -2.98 -19.78
C TYR A 218 -3.43 -1.93 -18.67
N VAL A 219 -3.48 -0.67 -19.08
CA VAL A 219 -3.48 0.47 -18.17
C VAL A 219 -4.64 1.40 -18.48
N ALA A 220 -5.07 2.18 -17.49
CA ALA A 220 -6.05 3.24 -17.65
C ALA A 220 -5.80 4.36 -16.64
N THR A 221 -6.17 5.59 -17.00
CA THR A 221 -6.23 6.74 -16.08
C THR A 221 -7.66 6.96 -15.58
N GLU A 222 -8.66 6.58 -16.36
CA GLU A 222 -10.06 6.66 -16.01
C GLU A 222 -10.54 5.40 -15.29
N THR A 223 -11.48 5.57 -14.35
CA THR A 223 -12.04 4.47 -13.57
C THR A 223 -12.78 3.47 -14.45
N PRO A 224 -12.39 2.18 -14.49
CA PRO A 224 -13.13 1.16 -15.23
C PRO A 224 -14.46 0.85 -14.58
N ASP A 225 -15.48 0.59 -15.38
CA ASP A 225 -16.76 0.06 -14.92
C ASP A 225 -16.64 -1.45 -14.66
N LEU A 226 -16.51 -1.83 -13.40
CA LEU A 226 -16.31 -3.23 -13.00
C LEU A 226 -17.52 -4.14 -13.33
N ASN A 227 -18.71 -3.58 -13.62
CA ASN A 227 -19.87 -4.37 -14.05
C ASN A 227 -19.78 -4.81 -15.51
N LYS A 228 -18.95 -4.16 -16.31
CA LYS A 228 -18.69 -4.50 -17.71
C LYS A 228 -17.60 -5.55 -17.91
N ILE A 229 -17.05 -6.06 -16.82
CA ILE A 229 -15.96 -7.05 -16.85
C ILE A 229 -16.46 -8.36 -16.29
N ASN A 230 -16.30 -9.44 -17.05
CA ASN A 230 -16.58 -10.82 -16.64
C ASN A 230 -15.50 -11.78 -17.18
N ASN A 231 -15.65 -13.07 -16.92
CA ASN A 231 -14.67 -14.09 -17.28
C ASN A 231 -14.50 -14.34 -18.80
N SER A 232 -15.35 -13.75 -19.64
CA SER A 232 -15.30 -13.91 -21.10
C SER A 232 -15.09 -12.61 -21.83
N ALA A 233 -15.47 -11.47 -21.25
CA ALA A 233 -15.41 -10.17 -21.91
C ALA A 233 -15.08 -9.02 -20.96
N ASP A 234 -14.49 -7.99 -21.52
CA ASP A 234 -14.34 -6.67 -20.91
C ASP A 234 -14.74 -5.62 -21.94
N GLU A 235 -15.89 -4.99 -21.70
CA GLU A 235 -16.50 -4.01 -22.62
C GLU A 235 -16.07 -2.56 -22.30
N ASN A 236 -15.10 -2.35 -21.42
CA ASN A 236 -14.59 -1.02 -21.12
C ASN A 236 -13.68 -0.50 -22.22
N SER A 237 -13.95 0.71 -22.68
CA SER A 237 -13.11 1.43 -23.65
C SER A 237 -11.94 2.19 -23.05
N VAL A 238 -11.83 2.21 -21.71
CA VAL A 238 -10.80 2.99 -20.99
C VAL A 238 -9.42 2.32 -21.01
N TRP A 239 -9.36 1.04 -21.34
CA TRP A 239 -8.12 0.27 -21.32
C TRP A 239 -7.22 0.53 -22.53
N THR A 240 -5.97 0.83 -22.25
CA THR A 240 -4.88 0.82 -23.23
C THR A 240 -4.05 -0.44 -23.06
N LEU A 241 -3.97 -1.27 -24.09
CA LEU A 241 -3.09 -2.44 -24.11
C LEU A 241 -1.64 -1.94 -24.26
N VAL A 242 -0.78 -2.26 -23.28
CA VAL A 242 0.62 -1.84 -23.26
C VAL A 242 1.59 -2.99 -23.50
N SER A 243 1.16 -4.21 -23.25
CA SER A 243 1.94 -5.41 -23.57
C SER A 243 1.02 -6.58 -23.90
N SER A 244 1.39 -7.35 -24.91
CA SER A 244 0.69 -8.55 -25.34
C SER A 244 1.66 -9.54 -25.95
N GLY A 245 1.43 -10.83 -25.74
CA GLY A 245 2.15 -11.90 -26.43
C GLY A 245 2.73 -12.95 -25.50
N ASP A 246 3.46 -13.88 -26.13
CA ASP A 246 4.12 -14.97 -25.46
C ASP A 246 5.35 -14.42 -24.70
N LEU A 247 5.30 -14.52 -23.40
CA LEU A 247 6.46 -14.25 -22.57
C LEU A 247 7.23 -15.56 -22.36
N ASN A 248 8.52 -15.51 -22.59
CA ASN A 248 9.39 -16.63 -22.27
C ASN A 248 9.16 -17.02 -20.79
N LYS A 249 8.93 -18.32 -20.52
CA LYS A 249 8.73 -18.84 -19.15
C LYS A 249 9.82 -18.42 -18.15
N THR A 250 11.00 -18.04 -18.63
CA THR A 250 12.12 -17.60 -17.80
C THR A 250 12.24 -16.09 -17.65
N ASN A 251 11.54 -15.32 -18.46
CA ASN A 251 11.56 -13.84 -18.39
C ASN A 251 10.16 -13.29 -18.18
N LYS A 252 9.84 -13.06 -16.93
CA LYS A 252 8.54 -12.53 -16.50
C LYS A 252 8.52 -11.00 -16.37
N SER A 253 9.57 -10.33 -16.86
CA SER A 253 9.66 -8.87 -16.85
C SER A 253 9.35 -8.30 -18.23
N VAL A 254 8.50 -7.27 -18.25
CA VAL A 254 8.13 -6.53 -19.46
C VAL A 254 8.47 -5.07 -19.26
N THR A 255 9.21 -4.50 -20.22
CA THR A 255 9.43 -3.05 -20.30
C THR A 255 8.59 -2.52 -21.45
N VAL A 256 7.91 -1.43 -21.23
CA VAL A 256 7.06 -0.75 -22.23
C VAL A 256 7.47 0.72 -22.35
N ASP A 257 7.00 1.39 -23.40
CA ASP A 257 7.11 2.84 -23.47
C ASP A 257 6.37 3.46 -22.27
N ARG A 258 6.93 4.54 -21.74
CA ARG A 258 6.35 5.28 -20.62
C ARG A 258 4.90 5.65 -20.89
N VAL A 259 4.00 5.24 -20.00
CA VAL A 259 2.57 5.47 -20.10
C VAL A 259 1.97 5.86 -18.74
N LYS A 260 0.98 6.76 -18.77
CA LYS A 260 0.24 7.14 -17.56
C LYS A 260 -0.75 6.05 -17.17
N ALA A 261 -0.73 5.67 -15.88
CA ALA A 261 -1.59 4.66 -15.33
C ALA A 261 -2.01 4.99 -13.90
N ARG A 262 -3.29 4.93 -13.64
CA ARG A 262 -3.86 4.79 -12.30
C ARG A 262 -4.39 3.38 -12.08
N TYR A 263 -4.99 2.78 -13.12
CA TYR A 263 -5.51 1.42 -13.07
C TYR A 263 -4.66 0.51 -13.92
N VAL A 264 -4.37 -0.67 -13.41
CA VAL A 264 -3.61 -1.69 -14.11
C VAL A 264 -4.42 -2.99 -14.10
N LYS A 265 -4.52 -3.64 -15.26
CA LYS A 265 -5.12 -4.96 -15.41
C LYS A 265 -4.09 -5.92 -16.00
N ILE A 266 -3.84 -7.04 -15.33
CA ILE A 266 -3.21 -8.21 -15.94
C ILE A 266 -4.32 -9.15 -16.40
N GLU A 267 -4.22 -9.67 -17.62
CA GLU A 267 -5.13 -10.66 -18.21
C GLU A 267 -4.32 -11.83 -18.74
N ILE A 268 -4.70 -13.03 -18.36
CA ILE A 268 -4.04 -14.30 -18.74
C ILE A 268 -5.06 -15.12 -19.53
N PRO A 269 -4.96 -15.18 -20.87
CA PRO A 269 -5.81 -16.06 -21.67
C PRO A 269 -5.63 -17.52 -21.24
N SER A 270 -6.71 -18.28 -21.15
CA SER A 270 -6.63 -19.69 -20.75
C SER A 270 -5.77 -20.54 -21.68
N GLY A 271 -5.67 -20.15 -22.97
CA GLY A 271 -4.77 -20.76 -23.94
C GLY A 271 -3.28 -20.60 -23.64
N ASN A 272 -2.90 -19.63 -22.81
CA ASN A 272 -1.52 -19.34 -22.39
C ASN A 272 -1.15 -20.01 -21.06
N ILE A 273 -1.95 -20.96 -20.60
CA ILE A 273 -1.70 -21.71 -19.35
C ILE A 273 -1.26 -23.14 -19.70
N ASP A 274 -0.05 -23.50 -19.24
CA ASP A 274 0.47 -24.85 -19.36
C ASP A 274 -0.06 -25.72 -18.20
N GLY A 275 -0.86 -26.73 -18.52
CA GLY A 275 -1.51 -27.59 -17.55
C GLY A 275 -2.96 -27.18 -17.23
N GLU A 276 -3.48 -27.68 -16.11
CA GLU A 276 -4.87 -27.50 -15.69
C GLU A 276 -5.10 -26.24 -14.84
N SER A 277 -4.03 -25.67 -14.31
CA SER A 277 -4.10 -24.52 -13.42
C SER A 277 -2.83 -23.68 -13.46
N ALA A 278 -2.89 -22.46 -12.97
CA ALA A 278 -1.75 -21.58 -12.81
C ALA A 278 -1.77 -20.86 -11.45
N THR A 279 -0.57 -20.53 -10.99
CA THR A 279 -0.33 -19.80 -9.74
C THR A 279 0.51 -18.55 -10.04
N VAL A 280 0.01 -17.39 -9.62
CA VAL A 280 0.76 -16.11 -9.61
C VAL A 280 1.06 -15.76 -8.15
N THR A 281 2.32 -15.57 -7.81
CA THR A 281 2.73 -15.21 -6.45
C THR A 281 2.84 -13.71 -6.25
N GLU A 282 3.24 -12.96 -7.28
CA GLU A 282 3.33 -11.50 -7.21
C GLU A 282 3.16 -10.86 -8.61
N PHE A 283 2.56 -9.67 -8.65
CA PHE A 283 2.51 -8.82 -9.82
C PHE A 283 3.00 -7.41 -9.46
N GLU A 284 4.16 -7.06 -9.95
CA GLU A 284 4.82 -5.79 -9.68
C GLU A 284 4.60 -4.80 -10.82
N VAL A 285 4.29 -3.54 -10.47
CA VAL A 285 4.19 -2.40 -11.39
C VAL A 285 5.24 -1.37 -11.00
N TYR A 286 6.05 -0.95 -11.98
CA TYR A 286 7.14 -0.01 -11.76
C TYR A 286 6.90 1.30 -12.51
N MET A 287 7.07 2.42 -11.80
CA MET A 287 7.14 3.72 -12.44
C MET A 287 8.48 3.93 -13.12
N ASP A 288 8.52 4.79 -14.12
CA ASP A 288 9.74 5.18 -14.80
C ASP A 288 10.72 5.84 -13.82
N GLY A 289 11.84 5.16 -13.54
CA GLY A 289 12.88 5.70 -12.65
C GLY A 289 13.73 6.81 -13.28
N THR A 290 13.57 7.06 -14.59
CA THR A 290 14.21 8.20 -15.27
C THR A 290 13.38 9.46 -15.15
N SER A 291 12.08 9.31 -14.83
CA SER A 291 11.26 10.42 -14.36
C SER A 291 11.06 10.25 -12.87
N THR A 292 11.61 11.11 -12.10
CA THR A 292 11.02 11.55 -10.85
C THR A 292 9.68 12.22 -11.18
N GLY A 293 8.84 11.50 -11.90
CA GLY A 293 7.57 12.00 -12.41
C GLY A 293 6.43 11.63 -11.49
N LEU A 294 6.42 12.26 -10.35
CA LEU A 294 5.22 13.04 -10.07
C LEU A 294 5.09 14.04 -11.23
N THR A 295 4.04 13.97 -12.04
CA THR A 295 3.47 15.15 -12.66
C THR A 295 2.73 15.97 -11.58
N GLY A 296 3.42 16.52 -10.83
CA GLY A 296 3.75 17.57 -9.99
C GLY A 296 5.24 17.54 -9.83
N THR A 297 5.95 18.22 -10.72
CA THR A 297 7.32 18.66 -10.52
C THR A 297 8.20 17.66 -9.78
N GLU A 298 9.30 17.21 -10.45
CA GLU A 298 10.47 16.82 -9.66
C GLU A 298 10.43 17.66 -8.40
N ARG A 299 10.22 17.03 -7.26
CA ARG A 299 10.69 17.66 -6.05
C ARG A 299 12.20 17.60 -6.19
N GLU A 300 12.78 18.55 -6.94
CA GLU A 300 14.09 19.04 -6.58
C GLU A 300 14.02 19.13 -5.07
N VAL A 301 14.72 18.24 -4.38
CA VAL A 301 14.85 18.34 -2.92
C VAL A 301 15.68 19.57 -2.69
N ILE A 302 15.00 20.70 -2.67
CA ILE A 302 15.66 21.97 -2.34
C ILE A 302 15.78 21.98 -0.83
N LEU A 303 17.00 21.82 -0.35
CA LEU A 303 17.31 21.93 1.06
C LEU A 303 18.05 23.25 1.29
N LEU A 304 17.56 24.01 2.26
CA LEU A 304 18.25 25.18 2.81
C LEU A 304 18.46 24.93 4.30
N TYR A 305 19.71 24.76 4.72
CA TYR A 305 20.03 24.44 6.11
C TYR A 305 21.37 25.02 6.56
N PRO A 306 21.51 25.39 7.87
CA PRO A 306 20.45 25.38 8.86
C PRO A 306 19.41 26.49 8.62
N ASN A 307 18.17 26.25 9.03
CA ASN A 307 17.12 27.26 9.04
C ASN A 307 16.30 27.09 10.34
N PRO A 308 16.41 28.00 11.31
CA PRO A 308 17.13 29.29 11.27
C PRO A 308 18.64 29.17 11.11
N VAL A 309 19.25 30.16 10.38
CA VAL A 309 20.68 30.28 10.22
C VAL A 309 21.20 31.46 11.04
N LYS A 310 22.29 31.28 11.80
CA LYS A 310 22.90 32.37 12.53
C LYS A 310 23.77 33.24 11.61
N ARG A 311 23.75 34.55 11.82
CA ARG A 311 24.60 35.47 11.08
C ARG A 311 26.07 35.06 11.16
N GLY A 312 26.71 34.96 9.99
CA GLY A 312 28.08 34.51 9.85
C GLY A 312 28.26 32.99 9.71
N GLU A 313 27.25 32.21 10.02
CA GLU A 313 27.25 30.77 9.65
C GLU A 313 26.87 30.59 8.20
N PRO A 314 27.42 29.61 7.48
CA PRO A 314 27.05 29.37 6.10
C PRO A 314 25.64 28.78 6.02
N LEU A 315 24.84 29.27 5.06
CA LEU A 315 23.62 28.65 4.63
C LEU A 315 23.95 27.66 3.51
N ASN A 316 23.80 26.38 3.77
CA ASN A 316 23.99 25.35 2.75
C ASN A 316 22.70 25.18 1.94
N VAL A 317 22.87 24.99 0.66
CA VAL A 317 21.78 24.85 -0.30
C VAL A 317 22.05 23.63 -1.16
N ALA A 318 21.13 22.68 -1.16
CA ALA A 318 21.13 21.59 -2.12
C ALA A 318 19.98 21.85 -3.10
N ALA A 319 20.29 22.07 -4.38
CA ALA A 319 19.32 22.38 -5.42
C ALA A 319 19.95 22.26 -6.83
N GLN A 320 19.08 22.22 -7.85
CA GLN A 320 19.45 22.45 -9.26
C GLN A 320 18.77 23.73 -9.74
N GLY A 321 19.55 24.76 -10.10
CA GLY A 321 18.98 25.99 -10.61
C GLY A 321 19.59 27.25 -10.06
N ARG A 322 18.84 28.34 -9.99
CA ARG A 322 19.31 29.66 -9.54
C ARG A 322 18.62 30.04 -8.23
N LEU A 323 19.41 30.16 -7.16
CA LEU A 323 18.94 30.68 -5.89
C LEU A 323 19.02 32.20 -5.86
N LYS A 324 17.92 32.84 -5.48
CA LYS A 324 17.86 34.26 -5.10
C LYS A 324 17.30 34.39 -3.70
N ILE A 325 17.90 35.25 -2.88
CA ILE A 325 17.41 35.56 -1.52
C ILE A 325 17.04 37.03 -1.46
N TYR A 326 15.83 37.29 -1.00
CA TYR A 326 15.27 38.64 -0.86
C TYR A 326 14.97 38.96 0.59
N THR A 327 15.15 40.20 0.97
CA THR A 327 14.57 40.78 2.20
C THR A 327 13.02 40.86 2.03
N ILE A 328 12.31 41.07 3.12
CA ILE A 328 10.83 41.19 3.09
C ILE A 328 10.32 42.40 2.30
N ASP A 329 11.17 43.43 2.12
CA ASP A 329 10.92 44.61 1.30
C ASP A 329 11.36 44.45 -0.17
N GLY A 330 11.81 43.25 -0.55
CA GLY A 330 12.08 42.87 -1.93
C GLY A 330 13.50 43.13 -2.43
N LEU A 331 14.46 43.57 -1.54
CA LEU A 331 15.83 43.74 -1.94
C LEU A 331 16.52 42.38 -2.14
N ASN A 332 17.13 42.18 -3.30
CA ASN A 332 17.94 40.99 -3.56
C ASN A 332 19.28 41.07 -2.82
N VAL A 333 19.54 40.10 -1.94
CA VAL A 333 20.77 40.03 -1.10
C VAL A 333 21.67 38.85 -1.48
N CYS A 334 21.17 37.91 -2.29
CA CYS A 334 21.95 36.79 -2.83
C CYS A 334 21.41 36.38 -4.17
N ASP A 335 22.31 36.05 -5.12
CA ASP A 335 22.00 35.56 -6.43
C ASP A 335 23.11 34.61 -6.87
N VAL A 336 22.85 33.28 -6.87
CA VAL A 336 23.85 32.25 -7.12
C VAL A 336 23.24 31.09 -7.93
N VAL A 337 24.02 30.54 -8.86
CA VAL A 337 23.67 29.27 -9.52
C VAL A 337 24.11 28.12 -8.64
N VAL A 338 23.19 27.18 -8.40
CA VAL A 338 23.42 25.97 -7.61
C VAL A 338 23.33 24.77 -8.55
N ASP A 339 24.36 23.96 -8.57
CA ASP A 339 24.46 22.71 -9.32
C ASP A 339 24.80 21.58 -8.35
N GLY A 340 23.77 21.02 -7.72
CA GLY A 340 23.89 20.06 -6.63
C GLY A 340 23.95 20.74 -5.26
N GLU A 341 25.13 21.15 -4.81
CA GLU A 341 25.32 21.83 -3.50
C GLU A 341 26.05 23.15 -3.61
N ALA A 342 25.64 24.12 -2.81
CA ALA A 342 26.29 25.42 -2.67
C ALA A 342 26.26 25.87 -1.22
N SER A 343 27.19 26.81 -0.86
CA SER A 343 27.22 27.42 0.44
C SER A 343 27.17 28.95 0.28
N VAL A 344 26.19 29.58 0.92
CA VAL A 344 25.96 31.03 0.88
C VAL A 344 26.41 31.65 2.18
N SER A 345 27.29 32.67 2.10
CA SER A 345 27.72 33.42 3.30
C SER A 345 26.58 34.32 3.78
N THR A 346 26.25 34.20 5.06
CA THR A 346 25.24 35.06 5.73
C THR A 346 25.87 36.24 6.50
N GLN A 347 27.17 36.48 6.37
CA GLN A 347 27.90 37.49 7.15
C GLN A 347 27.32 38.92 6.99
N ASN A 348 26.80 39.22 5.81
CA ASN A 348 26.20 40.51 5.48
C ASN A 348 24.68 40.55 5.68
N PHE A 349 24.07 39.46 6.12
CA PHE A 349 22.61 39.39 6.35
C PHE A 349 22.29 40.11 7.69
N ILE A 350 21.27 40.94 7.67
CA ILE A 350 20.71 41.55 8.89
C ILE A 350 19.76 40.51 9.53
N PRO A 351 19.74 40.33 10.85
CA PRO A 351 18.79 39.43 11.49
C PRO A 351 17.36 39.76 11.09
N GLY A 352 16.62 38.75 10.59
CA GLY A 352 15.25 38.94 10.10
C GLY A 352 14.78 37.79 9.27
N ILE A 353 13.63 37.99 8.62
CA ILE A 353 13.01 37.02 7.71
C ILE A 353 13.37 37.38 6.27
N TYR A 354 13.72 36.36 5.51
CA TYR A 354 14.04 36.44 4.08
C TYR A 354 13.17 35.51 3.28
N LEU A 355 13.00 35.82 2.02
CA LEU A 355 12.38 34.95 1.00
C LEU A 355 13.49 34.38 0.12
N ALA A 356 13.74 33.08 0.20
CA ALA A 356 14.62 32.37 -0.71
C ALA A 356 13.78 31.81 -1.88
N VAL A 357 14.19 32.09 -3.10
CA VAL A 357 13.53 31.58 -4.32
C VAL A 357 14.56 30.80 -5.13
N VAL A 358 14.23 29.55 -5.41
CA VAL A 358 15.03 28.69 -6.30
C VAL A 358 14.26 28.53 -7.60
N SER A 359 14.88 28.99 -8.69
CA SER A 359 14.37 28.88 -10.06
C SER A 359 15.05 27.72 -10.76
N GLY A 360 14.34 26.63 -10.96
CA GLY A 360 14.81 25.41 -11.66
C GLY A 360 14.02 25.12 -12.92
N SER A 361 14.27 23.98 -13.53
CA SER A 361 13.56 23.52 -14.75
C SER A 361 12.06 23.31 -14.53
N ALA A 362 11.67 23.04 -13.26
CA ALA A 362 10.29 22.84 -12.84
C ALA A 362 9.57 24.12 -12.35
N GLY A 363 10.17 25.30 -12.56
CA GLY A 363 9.63 26.59 -12.12
C GLY A 363 10.24 27.09 -10.81
N ASP A 364 9.66 28.16 -10.28
CA ASP A 364 10.14 28.85 -9.08
C ASP A 364 9.55 28.23 -7.81
N LYS A 365 10.42 27.94 -6.82
CA LYS A 365 9.99 27.54 -5.47
C LYS A 365 10.51 28.55 -4.46
N SER A 366 9.64 28.92 -3.51
CA SER A 366 9.96 29.90 -2.47
C SER A 366 9.95 29.29 -1.08
N PHE A 367 10.88 29.74 -0.25
CA PHE A 367 11.09 29.27 1.11
C PHE A 367 11.26 30.47 2.04
N LYS A 368 10.69 30.35 3.23
CA LYS A 368 10.97 31.29 4.31
C LYS A 368 12.33 30.92 4.94
N LEU A 369 13.23 31.87 4.99
CA LEU A 369 14.53 31.78 5.67
C LEU A 369 14.52 32.70 6.88
N ILE A 370 15.04 32.26 8.01
CA ILE A 370 15.06 32.99 9.28
C ILE A 370 16.50 33.12 9.77
#